data_8977ee4f250972cd4cc371b194731951
#
_entry.id   8977ee4f250972cd4cc371b194731951
#
_cell.length_a   1.000
_cell.length_b   1.000
_cell.length_c   1.000
_cell.angle_alpha   90.00
_cell.angle_beta   90.00
_cell.angle_gamma   90.00
#
_symmetry.space_group_name_H-M   'P 1'
#
loop_
_entity.id
_entity.type
_entity.pdbx_description
1 polymer ?
#
loop_
_entity_poly.entity_id
_entity_poly.type
_entity_poly.pdbx_seq_one_letter_code
_entity_poly.pdbx_strand_id
1 'polypeptide(L)'
;MPQIEKTSFSKILNKFYDRIEKDKDFFDYYNVDILEATVIAKNRAKNYLCEALDELSCLSNIEVDFSDYDEEIEVVNFKLYSKEIRLIVELMFLLYMKRDEVLLHAMEINFTPSDLTVFSPANERTSYRNFISQLEHNVELKIDDYKNRDRKTNVLKQTIDYSSYGGV
;
A
#
# COMPACT_ATOMS: atom_id res chain seq x y z
N MET A 1 9.11 1.61 33.35
CA MET A 1 9.15 0.88 32.07
C MET A 1 9.22 1.92 30.95
N PRO A 2 10.07 1.79 29.96
CA PRO A 2 10.05 2.71 28.82
C PRO A 2 8.67 2.58 28.16
N GLN A 3 8.00 3.73 27.97
CA GLN A 3 6.76 3.75 27.18
C GLN A 3 7.12 3.35 25.76
N ILE A 4 6.51 2.27 25.27
CA ILE A 4 6.64 1.88 23.86
C ILE A 4 5.93 2.98 23.06
N GLU A 5 6.69 3.70 22.24
CA GLU A 5 6.16 4.77 21.39
C GLU A 5 5.28 4.14 20.30
N LYS A 6 3.97 4.37 20.37
CA LYS A 6 2.99 3.89 19.39
C LYS A 6 2.89 4.85 18.20
N THR A 7 2.42 4.35 17.06
CA THR A 7 2.17 5.17 15.87
C THR A 7 0.69 5.22 15.57
N SER A 8 0.09 6.41 15.54
CA SER A 8 -1.32 6.59 15.19
C SER A 8 -1.57 6.34 13.70
N PHE A 9 -2.70 5.73 13.36
CA PHE A 9 -3.17 5.54 11.99
C PHE A 9 -3.30 6.88 11.25
N SER A 10 -3.77 7.94 11.94
CA SER A 10 -3.92 9.27 11.32
C SER A 10 -2.63 9.80 10.70
N LYS A 11 -1.46 9.47 11.28
CA LYS A 11 -0.16 9.86 10.73
C LYS A 11 0.14 9.20 9.38
N ILE A 12 -0.33 7.97 9.18
CA ILE A 12 -0.17 7.21 7.94
C ILE A 12 -1.22 7.64 6.93
N LEU A 13 -2.48 7.72 7.38
CA LEU A 13 -3.62 8.10 6.54
C LEU A 13 -3.45 9.48 5.93
N ASN A 14 -2.95 10.48 6.68
CA ASN A 14 -2.67 11.80 6.13
C ASN A 14 -1.69 11.73 4.95
N LYS A 15 -0.62 10.93 5.07
CA LYS A 15 0.34 10.74 3.96
C LYS A 15 -0.27 9.99 2.77
N PHE A 16 -1.20 9.08 3.02
CA PHE A 16 -1.94 8.41 1.96
C PHE A 16 -2.87 9.40 1.24
N TYR A 17 -3.60 10.25 1.97
CA TYR A 17 -4.41 11.31 1.37
C TYR A 17 -3.60 12.29 0.55
N ASP A 18 -2.43 12.71 1.03
CA ASP A 18 -1.50 13.54 0.26
C ASP A 18 -1.07 12.84 -1.05
N ARG A 19 -0.94 11.52 -1.04
CA ARG A 19 -0.58 10.72 -2.21
C ARG A 19 -1.67 10.66 -3.27
N ILE A 20 -2.94 10.63 -2.85
CA ILE A 20 -4.13 10.54 -3.72
C ILE A 20 -4.87 11.88 -3.87
N GLU A 21 -4.28 12.99 -3.46
CA GLU A 21 -4.89 14.33 -3.42
C GLU A 21 -5.59 14.74 -4.71
N LYS A 22 -5.09 14.26 -5.87
CA LYS A 22 -5.65 14.56 -7.19
C LYS A 22 -6.78 13.63 -7.61
N ASP A 23 -7.00 12.56 -6.88
CA ASP A 23 -8.04 11.59 -7.16
C ASP A 23 -9.34 12.00 -6.48
N LYS A 24 -10.16 12.76 -7.21
CA LYS A 24 -11.46 13.22 -6.72
C LYS A 24 -12.41 12.06 -6.47
N ASP A 25 -12.32 10.98 -7.24
CA ASP A 25 -13.24 9.84 -7.17
C ASP A 25 -13.08 9.06 -5.86
N PHE A 26 -11.94 9.21 -5.18
CA PHE A 26 -11.76 8.64 -3.84
C PHE A 26 -12.65 9.30 -2.79
N PHE A 27 -12.97 10.58 -2.94
CA PHE A 27 -13.72 11.39 -1.97
C PHE A 27 -15.13 11.74 -2.44
N ASP A 28 -15.48 11.43 -3.70
CA ASP A 28 -16.78 11.75 -4.28
C ASP A 28 -17.66 10.50 -4.38
N TYR A 29 -18.85 10.59 -3.81
CA TYR A 29 -19.82 9.51 -3.79
C TYR A 29 -21.17 10.03 -4.25
N TYR A 30 -21.76 9.38 -5.26
CA TYR A 30 -23.05 9.77 -5.82
C TYR A 30 -24.16 9.73 -4.77
N ASN A 31 -24.91 10.83 -4.66
CA ASN A 31 -26.04 11.00 -3.71
C ASN A 31 -25.70 10.85 -2.21
N VAL A 32 -24.46 11.14 -1.82
CA VAL A 32 -24.01 11.08 -0.43
C VAL A 32 -23.66 12.48 0.05
N ASP A 33 -24.05 12.83 1.28
CA ASP A 33 -23.65 14.09 1.89
C ASP A 33 -22.13 14.14 2.14
N ILE A 34 -21.54 15.34 2.13
CA ILE A 34 -20.09 15.55 2.27
C ILE A 34 -19.55 14.93 3.57
N LEU A 35 -20.30 15.02 4.68
CA LEU A 35 -19.90 14.45 5.95
C LEU A 35 -19.88 12.91 5.90
N GLU A 36 -20.90 12.31 5.31
CA GLU A 36 -20.99 10.86 5.12
C GLU A 36 -19.91 10.38 4.14
N ALA A 37 -19.69 11.09 3.03
CA ALA A 37 -18.63 10.82 2.06
C ALA A 37 -17.25 10.78 2.73
N THR A 38 -16.98 11.73 3.64
CA THR A 38 -15.73 11.79 4.41
C THR A 38 -15.56 10.56 5.31
N VAL A 39 -16.62 10.10 5.96
CA VAL A 39 -16.58 8.88 6.80
C VAL A 39 -16.32 7.64 5.95
N ILE A 40 -16.98 7.52 4.80
CA ILE A 40 -16.76 6.40 3.87
C ILE A 40 -15.31 6.39 3.37
N ALA A 41 -14.79 7.54 2.95
CA ALA A 41 -13.41 7.68 2.49
C ALA A 41 -12.41 7.29 3.58
N LYS A 42 -12.64 7.74 4.83
CA LYS A 42 -11.80 7.38 5.97
C LYS A 42 -11.81 5.86 6.21
N ASN A 43 -12.97 5.23 6.20
CA ASN A 43 -13.09 3.79 6.40
C ASN A 43 -12.43 3.00 5.27
N ARG A 44 -12.56 3.43 4.02
CA ARG A 44 -11.85 2.82 2.88
C ARG A 44 -10.33 2.91 3.05
N ALA A 45 -9.82 4.08 3.40
CA ALA A 45 -8.39 4.29 3.62
C ALA A 45 -7.87 3.45 4.80
N LYS A 46 -8.66 3.32 5.89
CA LYS A 46 -8.35 2.45 7.02
C LYS A 46 -8.25 0.98 6.59
N ASN A 47 -9.18 0.51 5.76
CA ASN A 47 -9.14 -0.86 5.24
C ASN A 47 -7.86 -1.11 4.42
N TYR A 48 -7.46 -0.19 3.52
CA TYR A 48 -6.18 -0.31 2.79
C TYR A 48 -4.97 -0.28 3.72
N LEU A 49 -5.04 0.47 4.83
CA LEU A 49 -3.96 0.48 5.82
C LEU A 49 -3.84 -0.88 6.51
N CYS A 50 -4.94 -1.45 6.99
CA CYS A 50 -4.94 -2.76 7.63
C CYS A 50 -4.45 -3.84 6.66
N GLU A 51 -4.97 -3.86 5.43
CA GLU A 51 -4.53 -4.80 4.39
C GLU A 51 -3.03 -4.67 4.08
N ALA A 52 -2.50 -3.44 4.00
CA ALA A 52 -1.07 -3.21 3.80
C ALA A 52 -0.21 -3.67 4.98
N LEU A 53 -0.69 -3.51 6.22
CA LEU A 53 0.00 -4.01 7.41
C LEU A 53 -0.01 -5.53 7.45
N ASP A 54 -1.13 -6.16 7.12
CA ASP A 54 -1.27 -7.61 7.06
C ASP A 54 -0.36 -8.22 5.98
N GLU A 55 -0.28 -7.62 4.78
CA GLU A 55 0.65 -8.06 3.74
C GLU A 55 2.11 -7.96 4.20
N LEU A 56 2.48 -6.87 4.89
CA LEU A 56 3.83 -6.72 5.43
C LEU A 56 4.11 -7.73 6.55
N SER A 57 3.11 -8.12 7.35
CA SER A 57 3.26 -9.12 8.41
C SER A 57 3.59 -10.52 7.87
N CYS A 58 3.14 -10.83 6.64
CA CYS A 58 3.43 -12.09 5.97
C CYS A 58 4.87 -12.21 5.46
N LEU A 59 5.65 -11.13 5.50
CA LEU A 59 7.02 -11.14 5.01
C LEU A 59 7.97 -11.87 5.98
N SER A 60 8.87 -12.68 5.43
CA SER A 60 9.97 -13.25 6.21
C SER A 60 11.11 -12.25 6.42
N ASN A 61 11.93 -12.47 7.47
CA ASN A 61 13.13 -11.66 7.79
C ASN A 61 12.86 -10.19 8.14
N ILE A 62 11.69 -9.88 8.69
CA ILE A 62 11.36 -8.56 9.25
C ILE A 62 11.63 -8.53 10.75
N GLU A 63 11.98 -7.34 11.27
CA GLU A 63 12.37 -7.16 12.68
C GLU A 63 11.20 -6.84 13.61
N VAL A 64 10.01 -6.58 13.05
CA VAL A 64 8.79 -6.24 13.79
C VAL A 64 7.61 -6.97 13.20
N ASP A 65 6.63 -7.22 14.04
CA ASP A 65 5.37 -7.79 13.62
C ASP A 65 4.40 -6.66 13.22
N PHE A 66 4.16 -6.51 11.93
CA PHE A 66 3.22 -5.51 11.41
C PHE A 66 1.76 -5.84 11.74
N SER A 67 1.43 -7.06 12.18
CA SER A 67 0.10 -7.41 12.66
C SER A 67 -0.18 -6.87 14.08
N ASP A 68 0.83 -6.34 14.78
CA ASP A 68 0.66 -5.75 16.11
C ASP A 68 0.07 -4.33 16.03
N TYR A 69 -1.19 -4.25 15.69
CA TYR A 69 -1.97 -3.01 15.66
C TYR A 69 -3.34 -3.19 16.30
N ASP A 70 -4.00 -2.08 16.63
CA ASP A 70 -5.33 -2.04 17.23
C ASP A 70 -6.23 -1.13 16.40
N GLU A 71 -7.26 -1.74 15.79
CA GLU A 71 -8.19 -1.05 14.92
C GLU A 71 -9.19 -0.17 15.69
N GLU A 72 -9.51 -0.50 16.95
CA GLU A 72 -10.50 0.24 17.74
C GLU A 72 -9.93 1.59 18.18
N ILE A 73 -8.67 1.58 18.65
CA ILE A 73 -7.97 2.79 19.07
C ILE A 73 -7.11 3.40 17.96
N GLU A 74 -7.14 2.83 16.75
CA GLU A 74 -6.47 3.30 15.53
C GLU A 74 -4.95 3.55 15.72
N VAL A 75 -4.23 2.55 16.26
CA VAL A 75 -2.79 2.63 16.47
C VAL A 75 -2.04 1.37 16.05
N VAL A 76 -0.81 1.55 15.60
CA VAL A 76 0.21 0.49 15.55
C VAL A 76 0.93 0.51 16.88
N ASN A 77 1.03 -0.65 17.55
CA ASN A 77 1.52 -0.76 18.93
C ASN A 77 3.02 -0.55 19.10
N PHE A 78 3.71 -0.21 18.03
CA PHE A 78 5.14 0.15 18.04
C PHE A 78 5.41 1.41 17.21
N LYS A 79 6.62 1.94 17.36
CA LYS A 79 7.08 3.09 16.58
C LYS A 79 7.39 2.68 15.15
N LEU A 80 6.69 3.29 14.19
CA LEU A 80 7.04 3.24 12.77
C LEU A 80 8.03 4.35 12.43
N TYR A 81 9.09 3.98 11.71
CA TYR A 81 10.03 4.95 11.15
C TYR A 81 9.51 5.50 9.81
N SER A 82 10.04 6.65 9.41
CA SER A 82 9.58 7.35 8.20
C SER A 82 9.63 6.48 6.94
N LYS A 83 10.57 5.54 6.85
CA LYS A 83 10.68 4.60 5.73
C LYS A 83 9.56 3.56 5.72
N GLU A 84 9.23 3.02 6.90
CA GLU A 84 8.13 2.08 7.06
C GLU A 84 6.80 2.73 6.72
N ILE A 85 6.57 3.95 7.22
CA ILE A 85 5.36 4.71 6.86
C ILE A 85 5.30 4.94 5.35
N ARG A 86 6.42 5.26 4.70
CA ARG A 86 6.46 5.43 3.25
C ARG A 86 6.17 4.13 2.51
N LEU A 87 6.73 3.02 2.95
CA LEU A 87 6.49 1.70 2.37
C LEU A 87 5.01 1.31 2.49
N ILE A 88 4.42 1.49 3.68
CA ILE A 88 2.99 1.24 3.93
C ILE A 88 2.13 2.09 2.99
N VAL A 89 2.40 3.38 2.85
CA VAL A 89 1.64 4.29 1.96
C VAL A 89 1.76 3.88 0.49
N GLU A 90 2.93 3.44 0.03
CA GLU A 90 3.10 2.93 -1.34
C GLU A 90 2.33 1.64 -1.57
N LEU A 91 2.29 0.76 -0.58
CA LEU A 91 1.51 -0.48 -0.64
C LEU A 91 0.00 -0.19 -0.61
N MET A 92 -0.46 0.71 0.28
CA MET A 92 -1.86 1.18 0.27
C MET A 92 -2.26 1.74 -1.10
N PHE A 93 -1.38 2.52 -1.74
CA PHE A 93 -1.63 3.09 -3.06
C PHE A 93 -1.70 1.99 -4.13
N LEU A 94 -0.83 0.99 -4.07
CA LEU A 94 -0.90 -0.17 -4.96
C LEU A 94 -2.22 -0.93 -4.81
N LEU A 95 -2.64 -1.22 -3.58
CA LEU A 95 -3.90 -1.90 -3.28
C LEU A 95 -5.11 -1.11 -3.80
N TYR A 96 -5.09 0.22 -3.63
CA TYR A 96 -6.12 1.10 -4.17
C TYR A 96 -6.20 1.00 -5.70
N MET A 97 -5.07 1.10 -6.40
CA MET A 97 -5.02 1.04 -7.86
C MET A 97 -5.42 -0.33 -8.41
N LYS A 98 -5.02 -1.42 -7.75
CA LYS A 98 -5.44 -2.79 -8.12
C LYS A 98 -6.95 -2.98 -8.03
N ARG A 99 -7.59 -2.40 -7.03
CA ARG A 99 -9.05 -2.49 -6.88
C ARG A 99 -9.79 -1.81 -8.02
N ASP A 100 -9.28 -0.68 -8.51
CA ASP A 100 -9.84 0.01 -9.67
C ASP A 100 -9.67 -0.80 -10.95
N GLU A 101 -8.55 -1.52 -11.12
CA GLU A 101 -8.35 -2.44 -12.25
C GLU A 101 -9.44 -3.53 -12.28
N VAL A 102 -9.76 -4.11 -11.13
CA VAL A 102 -10.82 -5.15 -11.03
C VAL A 102 -12.19 -4.58 -11.42
N LEU A 103 -12.49 -3.35 -11.00
CA LEU A 103 -13.75 -2.69 -11.35
C LEU A 103 -13.85 -2.39 -12.85
N LEU A 104 -12.76 -1.90 -13.45
CA LEU A 104 -12.67 -1.67 -14.90
C LEU A 104 -12.88 -2.98 -15.67
N HIS A 105 -12.27 -4.07 -15.24
CA HIS A 105 -12.44 -5.40 -15.87
C HIS A 105 -13.87 -5.94 -15.73
N ALA A 106 -14.50 -5.76 -14.57
CA ALA A 106 -15.88 -6.16 -14.35
C ALA A 106 -16.87 -5.37 -15.24
N MET A 107 -16.61 -4.09 -15.48
CA MET A 107 -17.38 -3.26 -16.41
C MET A 107 -17.22 -3.74 -17.86
N GLU A 108 -16.03 -4.17 -18.28
CA GLU A 108 -15.79 -4.72 -19.60
C GLU A 108 -16.67 -5.93 -19.94
N ILE A 109 -16.80 -6.85 -18.97
CA ILE A 109 -17.57 -8.10 -19.17
C ILE A 109 -19.06 -7.81 -19.30
N ASN A 110 -19.56 -6.77 -18.62
CA ASN A 110 -20.99 -6.47 -18.57
C ASN A 110 -21.46 -5.47 -19.64
N PHE A 111 -20.56 -4.74 -20.28
CA PHE A 111 -20.89 -3.64 -21.20
C PHE A 111 -20.16 -3.78 -22.55
N THR A 112 -20.21 -4.94 -23.19
CA THR A 112 -19.87 -5.10 -24.61
C THR A 112 -21.17 -5.23 -25.44
N PRO A 113 -21.89 -4.15 -25.75
CA PRO A 113 -22.83 -4.18 -26.85
C PRO A 113 -22.00 -4.11 -28.15
N SER A 114 -22.30 -5.01 -29.06
CA SER A 114 -21.65 -5.11 -30.39
C SER A 114 -21.71 -3.83 -31.26
N ASP A 115 -22.38 -2.79 -30.81
CA ASP A 115 -22.66 -1.58 -31.58
C ASP A 115 -22.02 -0.29 -31.03
N LEU A 116 -21.26 -0.33 -29.94
CA LEU A 116 -20.54 0.83 -29.40
C LEU A 116 -19.08 0.83 -29.89
N THR A 117 -18.88 1.29 -31.11
CA THR A 117 -17.58 1.74 -31.62
C THR A 117 -17.23 3.10 -31.00
N VAL A 118 -17.15 3.20 -29.69
CA VAL A 118 -16.74 4.39 -28.99
C VAL A 118 -15.36 4.16 -28.38
N PHE A 119 -14.39 4.86 -28.94
CA PHE A 119 -13.00 5.00 -28.49
C PHE A 119 -12.31 3.67 -28.13
N SER A 120 -11.15 3.45 -28.72
CA SER A 120 -10.32 2.26 -28.46
C SER A 120 -9.85 2.24 -27.00
N PRO A 121 -10.56 1.58 -26.07
CA PRO A 121 -10.13 1.50 -24.68
C PRO A 121 -8.92 0.56 -24.51
N ALA A 122 -8.58 -0.21 -25.55
CA ALA A 122 -7.52 -1.22 -25.49
C ALA A 122 -6.15 -0.62 -25.17
N ASN A 123 -5.81 0.54 -25.73
CA ASN A 123 -4.51 1.18 -25.49
C ASN A 123 -4.44 1.79 -24.08
N GLU A 124 -5.53 2.38 -23.60
CA GLU A 124 -5.58 2.96 -22.24
C GLU A 124 -5.50 1.87 -21.19
N ARG A 125 -6.17 0.74 -21.39
CA ARG A 125 -6.11 -0.44 -20.50
C ARG A 125 -4.72 -1.04 -20.43
N THR A 126 -4.06 -1.19 -21.59
CA THR A 126 -2.68 -1.70 -21.65
C THR A 126 -1.76 -0.76 -20.89
N SER A 127 -1.93 0.55 -21.07
CA SER A 127 -1.15 1.56 -20.35
C SER A 127 -1.40 1.51 -18.84
N TYR A 128 -2.66 1.34 -18.41
CA TYR A 128 -3.01 1.21 -17.00
C TYR A 128 -2.43 -0.07 -16.38
N ARG A 129 -2.55 -1.23 -17.04
CA ARG A 129 -1.94 -2.50 -16.60
C ARG A 129 -0.42 -2.40 -16.50
N ASN A 130 0.21 -1.79 -17.49
CA ASN A 130 1.66 -1.56 -17.44
C ASN A 130 2.05 -0.65 -16.28
N PHE A 131 1.25 0.38 -15.97
CA PHE A 131 1.45 1.24 -14.82
C PHE A 131 1.34 0.46 -13.51
N ILE A 132 0.28 -0.36 -13.33
CA ILE A 132 0.12 -1.22 -12.14
C ILE A 132 1.32 -2.16 -12.00
N SER A 133 1.72 -2.84 -13.08
CA SER A 133 2.86 -3.77 -13.07
C SER A 133 4.18 -3.07 -12.69
N GLN A 134 4.40 -1.84 -13.16
CA GLN A 134 5.55 -1.04 -12.75
C GLN A 134 5.47 -0.62 -11.29
N LEU A 135 4.26 -0.29 -10.81
CA LEU A 135 4.04 0.07 -9.41
C LEU A 135 4.30 -1.13 -8.49
N GLU A 136 3.81 -2.32 -8.84
CA GLU A 136 4.09 -3.58 -8.14
C GLU A 136 5.60 -3.84 -8.04
N HIS A 137 6.28 -3.82 -9.17
CA HIS A 137 7.72 -4.03 -9.20
C HIS A 137 8.49 -3.02 -8.32
N ASN A 138 8.08 -1.76 -8.34
CA ASN A 138 8.69 -0.74 -7.51
C ASN A 138 8.44 -0.97 -6.00
N VAL A 139 7.26 -1.48 -5.63
CA VAL A 139 6.93 -1.84 -4.24
C VAL A 139 7.76 -3.05 -3.81
N GLU A 140 7.86 -4.09 -4.65
CA GLU A 140 8.69 -5.28 -4.39
C GLU A 140 10.15 -4.89 -4.13
N LEU A 141 10.75 -4.05 -4.98
CA LEU A 141 12.12 -3.56 -4.78
C LEU A 141 12.29 -2.83 -3.45
N LYS A 142 11.29 -2.05 -3.01
CA LYS A 142 11.32 -1.35 -1.72
C LYS A 142 11.18 -2.32 -0.54
N ILE A 143 10.37 -3.35 -0.69
CA ILE A 143 10.25 -4.43 0.31
C ILE A 143 11.57 -5.16 0.45
N ASP A 144 12.22 -5.52 -0.65
CA ASP A 144 13.51 -6.20 -0.63
C ASP A 144 14.61 -5.32 -0.03
N ASP A 145 14.65 -4.03 -0.37
CA ASP A 145 15.58 -3.08 0.27
C ASP A 145 15.31 -2.98 1.78
N TYR A 146 14.06 -2.94 2.21
CA TYR A 146 13.69 -2.92 3.63
C TYR A 146 14.14 -4.17 4.38
N LYS A 147 13.92 -5.37 3.84
CA LYS A 147 14.34 -6.65 4.43
C LYS A 147 15.86 -6.74 4.61
N ASN A 148 16.61 -6.17 3.67
CA ASN A 148 18.06 -6.25 3.62
C ASN A 148 18.76 -5.18 4.49
N ARG A 149 18.02 -4.28 5.13
CA ARG A 149 18.56 -3.21 5.98
C ARG A 149 18.13 -3.35 7.42
N ASP A 150 19.02 -2.96 8.32
CA ASP A 150 18.68 -2.75 9.73
C ASP A 150 17.61 -1.66 9.86
N ARG A 151 16.58 -1.93 10.61
CA ARG A 151 15.42 -1.07 10.77
C ARG A 151 15.74 0.30 11.34
N LYS A 152 16.67 0.37 12.30
CA LYS A 152 16.99 1.61 13.04
C LYS A 152 18.07 2.42 12.33
N THR A 153 19.15 1.77 11.93
CA THR A 153 20.33 2.41 11.37
C THR A 153 20.26 2.54 9.85
N ASN A 154 19.40 1.74 9.21
CA ASN A 154 19.29 1.64 7.76
C ASN A 154 20.56 1.16 7.04
N VAL A 155 21.48 0.59 7.77
CA VAL A 155 22.67 -0.02 7.20
C VAL A 155 22.29 -1.38 6.63
N LEU A 156 22.91 -1.81 5.53
CA LEU A 156 22.71 -3.14 4.97
C LEU A 156 23.07 -4.19 6.03
N LYS A 157 22.21 -5.18 6.22
CA LYS A 157 22.51 -6.34 7.04
C LYS A 157 23.69 -7.06 6.41
N GLN A 158 24.71 -7.40 7.21
CA GLN A 158 25.85 -8.15 6.72
C GLN A 158 25.40 -9.52 6.24
N THR A 159 25.60 -9.80 4.98
CA THR A 159 25.58 -11.17 4.47
C THR A 159 26.77 -11.92 5.03
N ILE A 160 26.56 -13.13 5.52
CA ILE A 160 27.67 -13.98 5.97
C ILE A 160 28.58 -14.21 4.75
N ASP A 161 29.80 -13.71 4.80
CA ASP A 161 30.78 -13.94 3.76
C ASP A 161 31.31 -15.36 3.89
N TYR A 162 30.83 -16.26 3.02
CA TYR A 162 31.27 -17.64 2.95
C TYR A 162 32.63 -17.80 2.24
N SER A 163 33.27 -16.74 1.77
CA SER A 163 34.56 -16.81 1.09
C SER A 163 35.68 -17.32 2.00
N SER A 164 35.53 -17.19 3.32
CA SER A 164 36.47 -17.72 4.31
C SER A 164 36.33 -19.23 4.56
N TYR A 165 35.29 -19.87 4.07
CA TYR A 165 35.08 -21.33 4.23
C TYR A 165 35.59 -22.19 3.06
N GLY A 166 36.14 -21.57 2.02
CA GLY A 166 36.67 -22.20 0.82
C GLY A 166 38.16 -22.49 0.84
N GLY A 167 38.79 -22.48 1.99
CA GLY A 167 40.23 -22.75 2.14
C GLY A 167 40.50 -24.15 2.67
N VAL A 168 40.52 -25.16 1.80
CA VAL A 168 41.28 -26.38 1.96
C VAL A 168 42.00 -26.65 0.64
#